data_d2852dfe90ab09c6de56b4a38393987b
#
_entry.id   d2852dfe90ab09c6de56b4a38393987b
#
_cell.length_a   1.000
_cell.length_b   1.000
_cell.length_c   1.000
_cell.angle_alpha   90.00
_cell.angle_beta   90.00
_cell.angle_gamma   90.00
#
_symmetry.space_group_name_H-M   'P 1'
#
loop_
_entity.id
_entity.type
_entity.pdbx_description
1 polymer ?
#
loop_
_entity_poly.entity_id
_entity_poly.type
_entity_poly.pdbx_seq_one_letter_code
_entity_poly.pdbx_strand_id
1 'polypeptide(L)'
;MFLKYRNLFTKPFNIILGLFCIAFIGAILFTFNNENFYNKPIGQIIDVKHVSSTPTKDAQNNRDIKYKNQLKVKILNGQFAGETTTINHQYVKSQADSEAFRTHEKVLLHISNKPSDAYIIEKKRDTLTVIITGLFLLTVLLVGRKVGLQSILSLILNSIAILIAIYIHIQHSNINLFLLMTIAMICSTILTLLLVTGWHMRTLITIASTIIGTFLSIGLTELIIYMTDGKGIKYETMNFLSLPPKDIFLASVLIGSLGAIMDVAITIASGMHEILQRTPHISMRRWALAGRNIGQDIMGTMTNILLFSYLSGALPMFLIFLKNANTVTYTISMNWSLEIARALTGGIGIVLTIPITILFMEIFETL
;
A
#
# COMPACT_ATOMS: atom_id res chain seq x y z
N MET A 1 15.06 29.28 -22.61
CA MET A 1 14.44 28.34 -21.67
C MET A 1 15.38 27.18 -21.30
N PHE A 2 16.21 26.67 -22.20
CA PHE A 2 17.15 25.54 -21.96
C PHE A 2 18.33 25.80 -21.01
N LEU A 3 18.79 27.03 -20.85
CA LEU A 3 19.93 27.38 -20.00
C LEU A 3 19.62 27.45 -18.49
N LYS A 4 18.35 27.53 -18.10
CA LYS A 4 17.92 27.54 -16.68
C LYS A 4 17.95 26.14 -16.04
N TYR A 5 18.04 25.06 -16.83
CA TYR A 5 18.07 23.68 -16.37
C TYR A 5 19.50 23.15 -16.06
N ARG A 6 20.57 23.88 -16.45
CA ARG A 6 21.95 23.42 -16.28
C ARG A 6 22.47 23.42 -14.84
N ASN A 7 21.83 24.17 -13.91
CA ASN A 7 22.17 24.20 -12.48
C ASN A 7 21.28 23.28 -11.62
N LEU A 8 20.49 22.44 -12.25
CA LEU A 8 19.48 21.60 -11.58
C LEU A 8 20.05 20.33 -10.94
N PHE A 9 21.31 19.96 -11.26
CA PHE A 9 21.97 18.83 -10.63
C PHE A 9 23.03 19.36 -9.64
N THR A 10 22.64 19.45 -8.36
CA THR A 10 23.63 19.67 -7.32
C THR A 10 24.53 18.43 -7.27
N LYS A 11 25.85 18.61 -7.26
CA LYS A 11 26.84 17.51 -7.22
C LYS A 11 26.50 16.39 -6.21
N PRO A 12 26.05 16.72 -4.96
CA PRO A 12 25.71 15.67 -3.99
C PRO A 12 24.50 14.81 -4.39
N PHE A 13 23.47 15.39 -5.04
CA PHE A 13 22.31 14.58 -5.49
C PHE A 13 22.67 13.60 -6.60
N ASN A 14 23.50 14.00 -7.56
CA ASN A 14 23.95 13.10 -8.62
C ASN A 14 24.76 11.93 -8.08
N ILE A 15 25.53 12.16 -7.01
CA ILE A 15 26.27 11.09 -6.32
C ILE A 15 25.27 10.11 -5.68
N ILE A 16 24.26 10.61 -4.98
CA ILE A 16 23.21 9.78 -4.35
C ILE A 16 22.47 8.95 -5.42
N LEU A 17 22.07 9.60 -6.52
CA LEU A 17 21.40 8.92 -7.63
C LEU A 17 22.29 7.84 -8.25
N GLY A 18 23.58 8.14 -8.49
CA GLY A 18 24.56 7.18 -9.01
C GLY A 18 24.75 5.99 -8.07
N LEU A 19 24.90 6.25 -6.77
CA LEU A 19 25.00 5.19 -5.76
C LEU A 19 23.73 4.34 -5.71
N PHE A 20 22.54 4.96 -5.79
CA PHE A 20 21.29 4.23 -5.86
C PHE A 20 21.20 3.33 -7.10
N CYS A 21 21.58 3.83 -8.29
CA CYS A 21 21.61 3.03 -9.52
C CYS A 21 22.56 1.83 -9.40
N ILE A 22 23.77 2.04 -8.86
CA ILE A 22 24.74 0.96 -8.62
C ILE A 22 24.17 -0.06 -7.63
N ALA A 23 23.60 0.40 -6.52
CA ALA A 23 22.99 -0.48 -5.52
C ALA A 23 21.79 -1.25 -6.09
N PHE A 24 20.97 -0.62 -6.92
CA PHE A 24 19.82 -1.24 -7.57
C PHE A 24 20.23 -2.33 -8.56
N ILE A 25 21.22 -2.04 -9.42
CA ILE A 25 21.79 -3.06 -10.34
C ILE A 25 22.42 -4.19 -9.53
N GLY A 26 23.20 -3.86 -8.49
CA GLY A 26 23.78 -4.84 -7.59
C GLY A 26 22.74 -5.71 -6.91
N ALA A 27 21.63 -5.14 -6.44
CA ALA A 27 20.52 -5.87 -5.84
C ALA A 27 19.86 -6.83 -6.85
N ILE A 28 19.63 -6.40 -8.09
CA ILE A 28 19.11 -7.28 -9.15
C ILE A 28 20.08 -8.46 -9.39
N LEU A 29 21.37 -8.18 -9.58
CA LEU A 29 22.37 -9.22 -9.79
C LEU A 29 22.48 -10.18 -8.59
N PHE A 30 22.36 -9.64 -7.38
CA PHE A 30 22.34 -10.45 -6.16
C PHE A 30 21.17 -11.42 -6.14
N THR A 31 19.96 -11.00 -6.55
CA THR A 31 18.77 -11.88 -6.53
C THR A 31 18.90 -13.07 -7.50
N PHE A 32 19.78 -12.99 -8.51
CA PHE A 32 20.02 -14.11 -9.40
C PHE A 32 20.86 -15.22 -8.77
N ASN A 33 21.69 -14.91 -7.75
CA ASN A 33 22.65 -15.85 -7.16
C ASN A 33 22.61 -15.82 -5.61
N ASN A 34 21.45 -15.56 -5.02
CA ASN A 34 21.29 -15.42 -3.57
C ASN A 34 20.72 -16.68 -2.89
N GLU A 35 20.79 -17.85 -3.51
CA GLU A 35 20.20 -19.09 -3.00
C GLU A 35 20.74 -19.44 -1.62
N ASN A 36 22.05 -19.21 -1.38
CA ASN A 36 22.69 -19.51 -0.11
C ASN A 36 22.22 -18.66 1.07
N PHE A 37 21.53 -17.55 0.80
CA PHE A 37 20.96 -16.68 1.83
C PHE A 37 19.53 -17.09 2.26
N TYR A 38 18.95 -18.10 1.60
CA TYR A 38 17.65 -18.63 1.96
C TYR A 38 17.77 -19.74 3.00
N ASN A 39 16.94 -19.68 4.03
CA ASN A 39 16.83 -20.74 5.05
C ASN A 39 16.16 -22.01 4.50
N LYS A 40 15.41 -21.87 3.40
CA LYS A 40 14.74 -23.00 2.73
C LYS A 40 15.53 -23.40 1.48
N PRO A 41 15.54 -24.67 1.11
CA PRO A 41 16.16 -25.11 -0.13
C PRO A 41 15.53 -24.44 -1.35
N ILE A 42 16.36 -23.97 -2.27
CA ILE A 42 15.95 -23.42 -3.56
C ILE A 42 16.22 -24.47 -4.63
N GLY A 43 15.22 -24.72 -5.47
CA GLY A 43 15.35 -25.59 -6.64
C GLY A 43 15.26 -24.79 -7.94
N GLN A 44 16.00 -25.20 -8.94
CA GLN A 44 15.85 -24.73 -10.31
C GLN A 44 15.19 -25.80 -11.17
N ILE A 45 14.13 -25.44 -11.85
CA ILE A 45 13.42 -26.35 -12.76
C ILE A 45 14.27 -26.51 -14.02
N ILE A 46 14.73 -27.75 -14.26
CA ILE A 46 15.54 -28.08 -15.43
C ILE A 46 14.65 -28.48 -16.60
N ASP A 47 13.59 -29.28 -16.31
CA ASP A 47 12.70 -29.82 -17.32
C ASP A 47 11.26 -29.89 -16.81
N VAL A 48 10.31 -29.72 -17.72
CA VAL A 48 8.87 -29.78 -17.46
C VAL A 48 8.21 -30.75 -18.42
N LYS A 49 7.92 -31.95 -17.95
CA LYS A 49 7.24 -32.98 -18.75
C LYS A 49 5.74 -32.95 -18.50
N HIS A 50 4.97 -32.70 -19.54
CA HIS A 50 3.52 -32.84 -19.46
C HIS A 50 3.12 -34.33 -19.38
N VAL A 51 2.31 -34.69 -18.40
CA VAL A 51 1.86 -36.08 -18.18
C VAL A 51 0.44 -36.26 -18.69
N SER A 52 -0.47 -35.42 -18.25
CA SER A 52 -1.89 -35.53 -18.64
C SER A 52 -2.63 -34.19 -18.44
N SER A 53 -3.73 -34.04 -19.16
CA SER A 53 -4.70 -32.98 -18.96
C SER A 53 -6.09 -33.55 -18.82
N THR A 54 -6.84 -33.12 -17.81
CA THR A 54 -8.20 -33.57 -17.56
C THR A 54 -9.12 -32.38 -17.36
N PRO A 55 -10.30 -32.36 -18.02
CA PRO A 55 -11.33 -31.35 -17.72
C PRO A 55 -11.76 -31.48 -16.25
N THR A 56 -11.92 -30.38 -15.59
CA THR A 56 -12.42 -30.30 -14.21
C THR A 56 -13.52 -29.26 -14.09
N LYS A 57 -14.32 -29.39 -13.05
CA LYS A 57 -15.35 -28.42 -12.68
C LYS A 57 -15.30 -28.22 -11.18
N ASP A 58 -15.51 -26.98 -10.76
CA ASP A 58 -15.70 -26.69 -9.35
C ASP A 58 -17.15 -26.98 -8.89
N ALA A 59 -17.41 -26.74 -7.60
CA ALA A 59 -18.73 -26.95 -6.99
C ALA A 59 -19.84 -26.08 -7.62
N GLN A 60 -19.49 -24.99 -8.28
CA GLN A 60 -20.38 -24.04 -8.97
C GLN A 60 -20.46 -24.29 -10.49
N ASN A 61 -19.99 -25.47 -10.96
CA ASN A 61 -19.94 -25.84 -12.38
C ASN A 61 -19.04 -24.97 -13.28
N ASN A 62 -18.14 -24.16 -12.73
CA ASN A 62 -17.13 -23.48 -13.53
C ASN A 62 -16.17 -24.51 -14.13
N ARG A 63 -15.99 -24.45 -15.44
CA ARG A 63 -15.14 -25.41 -16.18
C ARG A 63 -13.69 -24.93 -16.19
N ASP A 64 -12.77 -25.85 -15.96
CA ASP A 64 -11.33 -25.64 -16.08
C ASP A 64 -10.64 -26.90 -16.61
N ILE A 65 -9.34 -26.82 -16.86
CA ILE A 65 -8.51 -27.95 -17.27
C ILE A 65 -7.41 -28.12 -16.22
N LYS A 66 -7.36 -29.29 -15.61
CA LYS A 66 -6.32 -29.67 -14.67
C LYS A 66 -5.17 -30.32 -15.43
N TYR A 67 -4.00 -29.75 -15.32
CA TYR A 67 -2.75 -30.27 -15.87
C TYR A 67 -1.97 -31.03 -14.79
N LYS A 68 -1.38 -32.15 -15.18
CA LYS A 68 -0.41 -32.88 -14.36
C LYS A 68 0.93 -32.83 -15.09
N ASN A 69 1.93 -32.24 -14.46
CA ASN A 69 3.28 -32.14 -14.97
C ASN A 69 4.26 -32.83 -14.02
N GLN A 70 5.31 -33.37 -14.59
CA GLN A 70 6.46 -33.87 -13.86
C GLN A 70 7.59 -32.87 -14.05
N LEU A 71 8.07 -32.30 -12.94
CA LEU A 71 9.08 -31.27 -12.90
C LEU A 71 10.42 -31.89 -12.47
N LYS A 72 11.43 -31.81 -13.29
CA LYS A 72 12.80 -32.17 -12.91
C LYS A 72 13.46 -30.94 -12.31
N VAL A 73 13.84 -31.01 -11.03
CA VAL A 73 14.32 -29.87 -10.25
C VAL A 73 15.71 -30.18 -9.71
N LYS A 74 16.67 -29.27 -9.96
CA LYS A 74 18.01 -29.31 -9.35
C LYS A 74 18.00 -28.45 -8.09
N ILE A 75 18.41 -29.02 -6.97
CA ILE A 75 18.54 -28.33 -5.70
C ILE A 75 19.82 -27.47 -5.72
N LEU A 76 19.71 -26.19 -5.41
CA LEU A 76 20.83 -25.24 -5.52
C LEU A 76 21.54 -25.00 -4.19
N ASN A 77 20.86 -25.10 -3.05
CA ASN A 77 21.42 -24.85 -1.73
C ASN A 77 20.88 -25.84 -0.67
N GLY A 78 21.43 -25.79 0.53
CA GLY A 78 21.06 -26.66 1.64
C GLY A 78 21.79 -28.02 1.61
N GLN A 79 21.30 -28.96 2.42
CA GLN A 79 21.95 -30.27 2.66
C GLN A 79 22.06 -31.13 1.39
N PHE A 80 21.13 -30.99 0.45
CA PHE A 80 21.03 -31.76 -0.80
C PHE A 80 21.45 -30.95 -2.02
N ALA A 81 22.28 -29.90 -1.85
CA ALA A 81 22.74 -29.07 -2.95
C ALA A 81 23.44 -29.89 -4.02
N GLY A 82 23.07 -29.63 -5.29
CA GLY A 82 23.61 -30.35 -6.46
C GLY A 82 22.79 -31.57 -6.88
N GLU A 83 21.96 -32.12 -6.02
CA GLU A 83 21.09 -33.25 -6.35
C GLU A 83 19.90 -32.82 -7.22
N THR A 84 19.37 -33.81 -7.94
CA THR A 84 18.21 -33.61 -8.82
C THR A 84 17.08 -34.49 -8.34
N THR A 85 15.90 -33.90 -8.20
CA THR A 85 14.68 -34.63 -7.83
C THR A 85 13.59 -34.40 -8.86
N THR A 86 12.58 -35.30 -8.83
CA THR A 86 11.43 -35.20 -9.70
C THR A 86 10.18 -34.99 -8.86
N ILE A 87 9.48 -33.89 -9.12
CA ILE A 87 8.31 -33.46 -8.36
C ILE A 87 7.08 -33.55 -9.27
N ASN A 88 6.04 -34.27 -8.81
CA ASN A 88 4.76 -34.26 -9.49
C ASN A 88 3.99 -33.01 -9.11
N HIS A 89 3.67 -32.19 -10.08
CA HIS A 89 2.95 -30.93 -9.88
C HIS A 89 1.63 -30.92 -10.64
N GLN A 90 0.60 -30.37 -9.99
CA GLN A 90 -0.72 -30.22 -10.59
C GLN A 90 -1.12 -28.76 -10.53
N TYR A 91 -1.65 -28.25 -11.63
CA TYR A 91 -2.20 -26.90 -11.69
C TYR A 91 -3.41 -26.84 -12.62
N VAL A 92 -4.26 -25.84 -12.43
CA VAL A 92 -5.40 -25.59 -13.32
C VAL A 92 -5.02 -24.52 -14.37
N LYS A 93 -5.64 -24.59 -15.56
CA LYS A 93 -5.33 -23.68 -16.65
C LYS A 93 -5.52 -22.21 -16.28
N SER A 94 -6.53 -21.90 -15.48
CA SER A 94 -6.78 -20.54 -14.95
C SER A 94 -5.71 -20.09 -13.95
N GLN A 95 -4.94 -20.99 -13.39
CA GLN A 95 -3.97 -20.76 -12.30
C GLN A 95 -4.60 -20.08 -11.06
N ALA A 96 -5.90 -20.33 -10.81
CA ALA A 96 -6.63 -19.74 -9.68
C ALA A 96 -6.07 -20.20 -8.32
N ASP A 97 -5.80 -21.53 -8.19
CA ASP A 97 -5.35 -22.15 -6.94
C ASP A 97 -3.92 -22.70 -7.01
N SER A 98 -3.28 -22.59 -8.16
CA SER A 98 -2.00 -23.25 -8.41
C SER A 98 -1.26 -22.60 -9.58
N GLU A 99 0.06 -22.56 -9.51
CA GLU A 99 0.90 -21.90 -10.51
C GLU A 99 1.43 -22.88 -11.54
N ALA A 100 1.51 -22.46 -12.79
CA ALA A 100 2.28 -23.13 -13.82
C ALA A 100 3.76 -22.78 -13.70
N PHE A 101 4.63 -23.80 -13.75
CA PHE A 101 6.07 -23.62 -13.73
C PHE A 101 6.68 -23.83 -15.09
N ARG A 102 7.75 -23.10 -15.36
CA ARG A 102 8.54 -23.17 -16.61
C ARG A 102 9.98 -23.58 -16.33
N THR A 103 10.67 -24.06 -17.35
CA THR A 103 12.11 -24.32 -17.29
C THR A 103 12.90 -23.05 -16.91
N HIS A 104 13.97 -23.25 -16.16
CA HIS A 104 14.88 -22.20 -15.60
C HIS A 104 14.26 -21.35 -14.47
N GLU A 105 12.99 -21.55 -14.10
CA GLU A 105 12.43 -20.86 -12.94
C GLU A 105 12.97 -21.44 -11.64
N LYS A 106 13.18 -20.58 -10.66
CA LYS A 106 13.62 -20.95 -9.32
C LYS A 106 12.42 -21.00 -8.38
N VAL A 107 12.38 -22.02 -7.52
CA VAL A 107 11.30 -22.32 -6.60
C VAL A 107 11.83 -22.61 -5.21
N LEU A 108 11.06 -22.26 -4.18
CA LEU A 108 11.33 -22.66 -2.81
C LEU A 108 10.80 -24.08 -2.60
N LEU A 109 11.65 -24.91 -2.01
CA LEU A 109 11.34 -26.30 -1.75
C LEU A 109 11.17 -26.55 -0.25
N HIS A 110 10.35 -27.53 0.09
CA HIS A 110 10.40 -28.21 1.37
C HIS A 110 10.90 -29.62 1.13
N ILE A 111 11.93 -30.04 1.88
CA ILE A 111 12.52 -31.36 1.82
C ILE A 111 12.58 -31.87 3.25
N SER A 112 11.89 -33.00 3.52
CA SER A 112 11.84 -33.55 4.88
C SER A 112 13.10 -34.38 5.17
N ASN A 113 13.22 -35.58 4.56
CA ASN A 113 14.30 -36.52 4.86
C ASN A 113 15.14 -36.89 3.63
N LYS A 114 14.54 -36.86 2.44
CA LYS A 114 15.19 -37.28 1.18
C LYS A 114 14.76 -36.34 0.05
N PRO A 115 15.58 -36.14 -0.97
CA PRO A 115 15.21 -35.36 -2.15
C PRO A 115 13.94 -35.83 -2.85
N SER A 116 13.62 -37.14 -2.78
CA SER A 116 12.37 -37.70 -3.30
C SER A 116 11.10 -37.16 -2.64
N ASP A 117 11.21 -36.65 -1.42
CA ASP A 117 10.08 -36.15 -0.63
C ASP A 117 9.90 -34.62 -0.78
N ALA A 118 10.63 -34.06 -1.74
CA ALA A 118 10.58 -32.62 -2.01
C ALA A 118 9.24 -32.21 -2.61
N TYR A 119 8.68 -31.10 -2.12
CA TYR A 119 7.56 -30.42 -2.76
C TYR A 119 7.83 -28.92 -2.88
N ILE A 120 7.18 -28.29 -3.85
CA ILE A 120 7.31 -26.86 -4.10
C ILE A 120 6.39 -26.11 -3.14
N ILE A 121 6.95 -25.14 -2.41
CA ILE A 121 6.18 -24.22 -1.55
C ILE A 121 5.64 -23.08 -2.40
N GLU A 122 6.53 -22.39 -3.11
CA GLU A 122 6.21 -21.21 -3.92
C GLU A 122 7.30 -20.91 -4.95
N LYS A 123 7.01 -20.04 -5.88
CA LYS A 123 7.96 -19.52 -6.86
C LYS A 123 8.84 -18.43 -6.22
N LYS A 124 10.13 -18.44 -6.51
CA LYS A 124 11.06 -17.39 -6.09
C LYS A 124 10.75 -16.10 -6.86
N ARG A 125 10.26 -15.07 -6.16
CA ARG A 125 9.75 -13.82 -6.75
C ARG A 125 10.55 -12.57 -6.37
N ASP A 126 11.62 -12.70 -5.59
CA ASP A 126 12.43 -11.60 -5.10
C ASP A 126 12.98 -10.72 -6.22
N THR A 127 13.44 -11.31 -7.32
CA THR A 127 13.95 -10.56 -8.49
C THR A 127 12.88 -9.61 -9.05
N LEU A 128 11.65 -10.11 -9.25
CA LEU A 128 10.54 -9.29 -9.74
C LEU A 128 10.21 -8.16 -8.75
N THR A 129 10.15 -8.49 -7.46
CA THR A 129 9.87 -7.53 -6.39
C THR A 129 10.94 -6.43 -6.34
N VAL A 130 12.23 -6.80 -6.41
CA VAL A 130 13.34 -5.84 -6.42
C VAL A 130 13.29 -4.95 -7.66
N ILE A 131 12.99 -5.50 -8.85
CA ILE A 131 12.87 -4.70 -10.08
C ILE A 131 11.75 -3.69 -9.97
N ILE A 132 10.53 -4.10 -9.59
CA ILE A 132 9.37 -3.20 -9.51
C ILE A 132 9.60 -2.12 -8.45
N THR A 133 10.04 -2.52 -7.24
CA THR A 133 10.33 -1.58 -6.15
C THR A 133 11.45 -0.62 -6.52
N GLY A 134 12.53 -1.12 -7.10
CA GLY A 134 13.67 -0.29 -7.52
C GLY A 134 13.30 0.69 -8.63
N LEU A 135 12.50 0.29 -9.62
CA LEU A 135 12.00 1.19 -10.66
C LEU A 135 11.09 2.27 -10.07
N PHE A 136 10.20 1.93 -9.13
CA PHE A 136 9.37 2.90 -8.43
C PHE A 136 10.24 3.93 -7.68
N LEU A 137 11.18 3.47 -6.87
CA LEU A 137 12.07 4.35 -6.11
C LEU A 137 12.95 5.21 -7.03
N LEU A 138 13.46 4.63 -8.13
CA LEU A 138 14.24 5.37 -9.12
C LEU A 138 13.40 6.47 -9.77
N THR A 139 12.16 6.20 -10.14
CA THR A 139 11.25 7.18 -10.72
C THR A 139 10.99 8.33 -9.75
N VAL A 140 10.72 8.01 -8.47
CA VAL A 140 10.52 9.02 -7.42
C VAL A 140 11.76 9.88 -7.23
N LEU A 141 12.97 9.31 -7.25
CA LEU A 141 14.23 10.05 -7.16
C LEU A 141 14.49 10.93 -8.38
N LEU A 142 14.26 10.43 -9.59
CA LEU A 142 14.48 11.18 -10.83
C LEU A 142 13.56 12.40 -10.95
N VAL A 143 12.28 12.23 -10.61
CA VAL A 143 11.27 13.29 -10.71
C VAL A 143 11.33 14.21 -9.49
N GLY A 144 11.28 13.65 -8.28
CA GLY A 144 11.15 14.37 -7.02
C GLY A 144 12.48 14.91 -6.46
N ARG A 145 13.62 14.38 -6.93
CA ARG A 145 14.97 14.78 -6.48
C ARG A 145 15.09 14.77 -4.94
N LYS A 146 15.45 15.92 -4.35
CA LYS A 146 15.58 16.06 -2.89
C LYS A 146 14.26 15.79 -2.18
N VAL A 147 13.16 16.29 -2.70
CA VAL A 147 11.82 16.02 -2.16
C VAL A 147 11.48 14.54 -2.30
N GLY A 148 11.83 13.92 -3.45
CA GLY A 148 11.66 12.48 -3.67
C GLY A 148 12.43 11.64 -2.64
N LEU A 149 13.68 12.01 -2.33
CA LEU A 149 14.45 11.32 -1.28
C LEU A 149 13.79 11.45 0.10
N GLN A 150 13.31 12.65 0.45
CA GLN A 150 12.58 12.90 1.68
C GLN A 150 11.28 12.10 1.75
N SER A 151 10.56 11.98 0.64
CA SER A 151 9.33 11.17 0.53
C SER A 151 9.59 9.67 0.70
N ILE A 152 10.69 9.15 0.11
CA ILE A 152 11.10 7.75 0.31
C ILE A 152 11.44 7.49 1.78
N LEU A 153 12.21 8.39 2.40
CA LEU A 153 12.56 8.27 3.82
C LEU A 153 11.30 8.31 4.71
N SER A 154 10.38 9.23 4.42
CA SER A 154 9.08 9.29 5.10
C SER A 154 8.28 8.00 4.95
N LEU A 155 8.20 7.44 3.74
CA LEU A 155 7.50 6.17 3.48
C LEU A 155 8.07 5.02 4.32
N ILE A 156 9.41 4.92 4.40
CA ILE A 156 10.09 3.90 5.21
C ILE A 156 9.76 4.09 6.71
N LEU A 157 9.89 5.32 7.22
CA LEU A 157 9.63 5.62 8.62
C LEU A 157 8.16 5.37 9.00
N ASN A 158 7.21 5.74 8.13
CA ASN A 158 5.79 5.48 8.34
C ASN A 158 5.49 3.98 8.35
N SER A 159 6.09 3.23 7.43
CA SER A 159 5.95 1.76 7.42
C SER A 159 6.50 1.13 8.69
N ILE A 160 7.65 1.58 9.16
CA ILE A 160 8.25 1.12 10.42
C ILE A 160 7.35 1.47 11.61
N ALA A 161 6.79 2.68 11.67
CA ALA A 161 5.89 3.10 12.75
C ALA A 161 4.64 2.21 12.84
N ILE A 162 4.03 1.89 11.70
CA ILE A 162 2.88 0.98 11.63
C ILE A 162 3.27 -0.43 12.07
N LEU A 163 4.41 -0.95 11.59
CA LEU A 163 4.89 -2.29 11.96
C LEU A 163 5.21 -2.38 13.45
N ILE A 164 5.80 -1.35 14.04
CA ILE A 164 6.04 -1.27 15.49
C ILE A 164 4.72 -1.28 16.26
N ALA A 165 3.72 -0.52 15.83
CA ALA A 165 2.41 -0.51 16.46
C ALA A 165 1.75 -1.90 16.45
N ILE A 166 1.80 -2.59 15.29
CA ILE A 166 1.30 -3.96 15.16
C ILE A 166 2.09 -4.92 16.09
N TYR A 167 3.42 -4.82 16.09
CA TYR A 167 4.27 -5.66 16.93
C TYR A 167 3.98 -5.50 18.42
N ILE A 168 3.81 -4.25 18.90
CA ILE A 168 3.45 -3.94 20.29
C ILE A 168 2.10 -4.57 20.63
N HIS A 169 1.10 -4.45 19.74
CA HIS A 169 -0.21 -5.04 19.95
C HIS A 169 -0.17 -6.57 20.05
N ILE A 170 0.66 -7.24 19.24
CA ILE A 170 0.83 -8.70 19.28
C ILE A 170 1.48 -9.14 20.62
N GLN A 171 2.46 -8.40 21.11
CA GLN A 171 3.14 -8.70 22.37
C GLN A 171 2.29 -8.36 23.61
N HIS A 172 1.47 -7.33 23.52
CA HIS A 172 0.65 -6.79 24.59
C HIS A 172 -0.80 -6.65 24.13
N SER A 173 -1.52 -7.78 24.05
CA SER A 173 -2.91 -7.83 23.56
C SER A 173 -3.91 -7.01 24.39
N ASN A 174 -3.51 -6.57 25.59
CA ASN A 174 -4.33 -5.69 26.46
C ASN A 174 -4.38 -4.24 25.96
N ILE A 175 -3.45 -3.83 25.07
CA ILE A 175 -3.42 -2.47 24.53
C ILE A 175 -4.33 -2.43 23.29
N ASN A 176 -5.25 -1.48 23.28
CA ASN A 176 -6.19 -1.32 22.16
C ASN A 176 -5.43 -1.00 20.86
N LEU A 177 -5.72 -1.77 19.80
CA LEU A 177 -5.11 -1.60 18.48
C LEU A 177 -5.37 -0.20 17.89
N PHE A 178 -6.58 0.31 18.04
CA PHE A 178 -6.96 1.64 17.56
C PHE A 178 -6.11 2.75 18.21
N LEU A 179 -5.84 2.64 19.52
CA LEU A 179 -4.96 3.58 20.23
C LEU A 179 -3.53 3.57 19.66
N LEU A 180 -2.96 2.38 19.48
CA LEU A 180 -1.60 2.24 18.92
C LEU A 180 -1.51 2.80 17.49
N MET A 181 -2.52 2.52 16.66
CA MET A 181 -2.57 3.07 15.31
C MET A 181 -2.79 4.58 15.29
N THR A 182 -3.53 5.12 16.26
CA THR A 182 -3.67 6.58 16.45
C THR A 182 -2.33 7.24 16.77
N ILE A 183 -1.55 6.65 17.67
CA ILE A 183 -0.20 7.16 18.00
C ILE A 183 0.72 7.06 16.78
N ALA A 184 0.72 5.92 16.09
CA ALA A 184 1.49 5.74 14.86
C ALA A 184 1.11 6.77 13.79
N MET A 185 -0.19 7.08 13.64
CA MET A 185 -0.70 8.11 12.71
C MET A 185 -0.18 9.50 13.07
N ILE A 186 -0.27 9.91 14.33
CA ILE A 186 0.21 11.22 14.78
C ILE A 186 1.73 11.34 14.53
N CYS A 187 2.50 10.33 14.92
CA CYS A 187 3.93 10.28 14.65
C CYS A 187 4.26 10.35 13.17
N SER A 188 3.56 9.58 12.34
CA SER A 188 3.72 9.55 10.88
C SER A 188 3.42 10.91 10.26
N THR A 189 2.33 11.57 10.69
CA THR A 189 1.96 12.92 10.21
C THR A 189 3.06 13.93 10.52
N ILE A 190 3.51 13.96 11.76
CA ILE A 190 4.55 14.90 12.21
C ILE A 190 5.85 14.64 11.45
N LEU A 191 6.30 13.40 11.40
CA LEU A 191 7.56 13.03 10.74
C LEU A 191 7.52 13.34 9.24
N THR A 192 6.45 12.94 8.55
CA THR A 192 6.31 13.19 7.11
C THR A 192 6.33 14.66 6.77
N LEU A 193 5.51 15.46 7.46
CA LEU A 193 5.38 16.88 7.18
C LEU A 193 6.67 17.64 7.51
N LEU A 194 7.32 17.33 8.63
CA LEU A 194 8.60 17.95 8.97
C LEU A 194 9.72 17.57 7.98
N LEU A 195 9.75 16.32 7.52
CA LEU A 195 10.76 15.88 6.55
C LEU A 195 10.55 16.51 5.17
N VAL A 196 9.30 16.58 4.69
CA VAL A 196 9.00 17.03 3.31
C VAL A 196 8.94 18.54 3.20
N THR A 197 8.28 19.21 4.15
CA THR A 197 8.03 20.66 4.08
C THR A 197 8.99 21.48 4.97
N GLY A 198 9.69 20.83 5.89
CA GLY A 198 10.59 21.48 6.83
C GLY A 198 9.87 22.16 8.01
N TRP A 199 10.65 22.85 8.86
CA TRP A 199 10.13 23.52 10.06
C TRP A 199 9.68 24.94 9.72
N HIS A 200 8.37 25.13 9.43
CA HIS A 200 7.76 26.40 9.11
C HIS A 200 6.38 26.48 9.78
N MET A 201 5.84 27.69 9.98
CA MET A 201 4.50 27.87 10.56
C MET A 201 3.42 27.11 9.75
N ARG A 202 3.47 27.23 8.42
CA ARG A 202 2.57 26.46 7.53
C ARG A 202 2.63 24.95 7.76
N THR A 203 3.79 24.38 8.13
CA THR A 203 3.93 22.96 8.43
C THR A 203 3.17 22.60 9.70
N LEU A 204 3.25 23.42 10.74
CA LEU A 204 2.50 23.23 11.99
C LEU A 204 1.00 23.33 11.75
N ILE A 205 0.57 24.30 10.95
CA ILE A 205 -0.82 24.45 10.51
C ILE A 205 -1.29 23.19 9.79
N THR A 206 -0.49 22.67 8.86
CA THR A 206 -0.82 21.45 8.10
C THR A 206 -0.92 20.24 9.02
N ILE A 207 0.01 20.07 9.98
CA ILE A 207 -0.02 18.98 10.98
C ILE A 207 -1.32 19.07 11.77
N ALA A 208 -1.65 20.23 12.34
CA ALA A 208 -2.85 20.42 13.13
C ALA A 208 -4.12 20.16 12.32
N SER A 209 -4.20 20.70 11.10
CA SER A 209 -5.34 20.51 10.19
C SER A 209 -5.54 19.04 9.81
N THR A 210 -4.45 18.32 9.51
CA THR A 210 -4.50 16.90 9.18
C THR A 210 -5.00 16.08 10.36
N ILE A 211 -4.45 16.28 11.54
CA ILE A 211 -4.82 15.54 12.75
C ILE A 211 -6.30 15.81 13.09
N ILE A 212 -6.72 17.07 13.14
CA ILE A 212 -8.10 17.44 13.48
C ILE A 212 -9.07 16.93 12.41
N GLY A 213 -8.76 17.11 11.12
CA GLY A 213 -9.58 16.60 10.02
C GLY A 213 -9.77 15.09 10.07
N THR A 214 -8.72 14.35 10.37
CA THR A 214 -8.76 12.89 10.53
C THR A 214 -9.62 12.49 11.73
N PHE A 215 -9.43 13.10 12.90
CA PHE A 215 -10.21 12.78 14.09
C PHE A 215 -11.69 13.13 13.94
N LEU A 216 -12.01 14.26 13.32
CA LEU A 216 -13.41 14.64 13.05
C LEU A 216 -14.08 13.64 12.10
N SER A 217 -13.37 13.21 11.07
CA SER A 217 -13.90 12.21 10.12
C SER A 217 -14.18 10.88 10.81
N ILE A 218 -13.26 10.39 11.62
CA ILE A 218 -13.42 9.14 12.38
C ILE A 218 -14.51 9.27 13.41
N GLY A 219 -14.53 10.38 14.16
CA GLY A 219 -15.56 10.66 15.17
C GLY A 219 -16.97 10.70 14.58
N LEU A 220 -17.14 11.33 13.40
CA LEU A 220 -18.42 11.30 12.67
C LEU A 220 -18.79 9.87 12.23
N THR A 221 -17.83 9.12 11.73
CA THR A 221 -18.06 7.72 11.33
C THR A 221 -18.43 6.86 12.53
N GLU A 222 -17.75 7.01 13.65
CA GLU A 222 -18.06 6.30 14.88
C GLU A 222 -19.44 6.66 15.42
N LEU A 223 -19.81 7.94 15.36
CA LEU A 223 -21.15 8.41 15.72
C LEU A 223 -22.24 7.76 14.84
N ILE A 224 -22.01 7.69 13.52
CA ILE A 224 -22.94 7.04 12.58
C ILE A 224 -23.05 5.55 12.89
N ILE A 225 -21.94 4.86 13.13
CA ILE A 225 -21.93 3.45 13.52
C ILE A 225 -22.72 3.23 14.80
N TYR A 226 -22.54 4.10 15.79
CA TYR A 226 -23.28 4.06 17.06
C TYR A 226 -24.78 4.26 16.86
N MET A 227 -25.18 5.29 16.10
CA MET A 227 -26.59 5.60 15.84
C MET A 227 -27.31 4.53 15.01
N THR A 228 -26.59 3.78 14.19
CA THR A 228 -27.15 2.73 13.31
C THR A 228 -26.98 1.33 13.86
N ASP A 229 -26.42 1.16 15.07
CA ASP A 229 -26.00 -0.14 15.63
C ASP A 229 -25.09 -0.92 14.66
N GLY A 230 -24.32 -0.23 13.84
CA GLY A 230 -23.46 -0.85 12.82
C GLY A 230 -24.21 -1.52 11.67
N LYS A 231 -25.54 -1.31 11.55
CA LYS A 231 -26.35 -1.92 10.47
C LYS A 231 -25.83 -1.47 9.10
N GLY A 232 -25.57 -2.44 8.23
CA GLY A 232 -25.05 -2.21 6.89
C GLY A 232 -23.52 -2.36 6.75
N ILE A 233 -22.77 -2.37 7.85
CA ILE A 233 -21.34 -2.68 7.83
C ILE A 233 -21.16 -4.18 8.04
N LYS A 234 -20.62 -4.86 7.03
CA LYS A 234 -20.48 -6.33 7.01
C LYS A 234 -19.13 -6.77 7.61
N TYR A 235 -18.98 -6.61 8.94
CA TYR A 235 -17.74 -7.04 9.64
C TYR A 235 -17.45 -8.52 9.47
N GLU A 236 -18.48 -9.35 9.28
CA GLU A 236 -18.36 -10.80 9.05
C GLU A 236 -17.63 -11.15 7.75
N THR A 237 -17.43 -10.20 6.85
CA THR A 237 -16.62 -10.39 5.63
C THR A 237 -15.13 -10.20 5.86
N MET A 238 -14.74 -9.67 7.03
CA MET A 238 -13.33 -9.60 7.43
C MET A 238 -12.85 -11.00 7.81
N ASN A 239 -11.79 -11.45 7.18
CA ASN A 239 -11.18 -12.74 7.49
C ASN A 239 -10.50 -12.69 8.88
N PHE A 240 -10.56 -13.81 9.62
CA PHE A 240 -9.88 -13.99 10.91
C PHE A 240 -10.30 -13.01 12.02
N LEU A 241 -11.57 -13.08 12.42
CA LEU A 241 -12.16 -12.25 13.48
C LEU A 241 -11.77 -12.73 14.89
N SER A 242 -10.50 -12.77 15.22
CA SER A 242 -10.03 -12.98 16.59
C SER A 242 -9.87 -11.68 17.40
N LEU A 243 -9.98 -10.53 16.74
CA LEU A 243 -9.89 -9.19 17.31
C LEU A 243 -11.23 -8.44 17.17
N PRO A 244 -11.50 -7.40 17.98
CA PRO A 244 -12.70 -6.57 17.83
C PRO A 244 -12.80 -5.98 16.42
N PRO A 245 -13.79 -6.37 15.61
CA PRO A 245 -13.82 -5.99 14.19
C PRO A 245 -14.03 -4.48 13.98
N LYS A 246 -14.71 -3.81 14.90
CA LYS A 246 -14.89 -2.36 14.89
C LYS A 246 -13.55 -1.64 15.00
N ASP A 247 -12.69 -2.07 15.94
CA ASP A 247 -11.38 -1.43 16.17
C ASP A 247 -10.44 -1.61 14.97
N ILE A 248 -10.46 -2.79 14.35
CA ILE A 248 -9.70 -3.06 13.11
C ILE A 248 -10.19 -2.19 11.97
N PHE A 249 -11.52 -2.07 11.82
CA PHE A 249 -12.13 -1.23 10.79
C PHE A 249 -11.72 0.23 10.98
N LEU A 250 -11.89 0.80 12.18
CA LEU A 250 -11.54 2.19 12.46
C LEU A 250 -10.03 2.44 12.29
N ALA A 251 -9.18 1.52 12.74
CA ALA A 251 -7.73 1.60 12.53
C ALA A 251 -7.36 1.59 11.04
N SER A 252 -8.02 0.75 10.24
CA SER A 252 -7.79 0.70 8.79
C SER A 252 -8.24 1.97 8.07
N VAL A 253 -9.37 2.55 8.49
CA VAL A 253 -9.87 3.85 7.98
C VAL A 253 -8.87 4.96 8.32
N LEU A 254 -8.39 4.99 9.57
CA LEU A 254 -7.44 5.99 10.05
C LEU A 254 -6.17 6.02 9.20
N ILE A 255 -5.55 4.86 8.98
CA ILE A 255 -4.33 4.77 8.18
C ILE A 255 -4.61 5.10 6.71
N GLY A 256 -5.70 4.56 6.16
CA GLY A 256 -6.00 4.68 4.73
C GLY A 256 -6.41 6.09 4.30
N SER A 257 -7.06 6.87 5.17
CA SER A 257 -7.47 8.25 4.86
C SER A 257 -6.37 9.28 5.08
N LEU A 258 -5.39 8.98 5.94
CA LEU A 258 -4.37 9.93 6.39
C LEU A 258 -3.63 10.60 5.23
N GLY A 259 -3.14 9.81 4.27
CA GLY A 259 -2.37 10.35 3.14
C GLY A 259 -3.14 11.39 2.34
N ALA A 260 -4.39 11.09 1.99
CA ALA A 260 -5.22 11.97 1.19
C ALA A 260 -5.62 13.25 1.96
N ILE A 261 -5.93 13.14 3.25
CA ILE A 261 -6.22 14.29 4.12
C ILE A 261 -4.99 15.19 4.23
N MET A 262 -3.80 14.60 4.43
CA MET A 262 -2.52 15.30 4.51
C MET A 262 -2.21 16.06 3.23
N ASP A 263 -2.38 15.43 2.06
CA ASP A 263 -2.09 16.03 0.76
C ASP A 263 -2.99 17.24 0.48
N VAL A 264 -4.26 17.17 0.88
CA VAL A 264 -5.20 18.29 0.77
C VAL A 264 -4.78 19.45 1.68
N ALA A 265 -4.43 19.16 2.94
CA ALA A 265 -3.96 20.18 3.88
C ALA A 265 -2.67 20.86 3.39
N ILE A 266 -1.67 20.08 2.92
CA ILE A 266 -0.41 20.63 2.36
C ILE A 266 -0.70 21.54 1.17
N THR A 267 -1.53 21.08 0.25
CA THR A 267 -1.79 21.80 -1.01
C THR A 267 -2.47 23.13 -0.73
N ILE A 268 -3.48 23.15 0.16
CA ILE A 268 -4.17 24.37 0.54
C ILE A 268 -3.23 25.33 1.29
N ALA A 269 -2.53 24.85 2.31
CA ALA A 269 -1.62 25.68 3.10
C ALA A 269 -0.50 26.28 2.24
N SER A 270 0.10 25.47 1.37
CA SER A 270 1.17 25.94 0.46
C SER A 270 0.65 26.92 -0.58
N GLY A 271 -0.52 26.68 -1.16
CA GLY A 271 -1.13 27.59 -2.14
C GLY A 271 -1.54 28.93 -1.51
N MET A 272 -2.17 28.88 -0.34
CA MET A 272 -2.53 30.10 0.39
C MET A 272 -1.30 30.91 0.81
N HIS A 273 -0.26 30.25 1.29
CA HIS A 273 1.02 30.91 1.63
C HIS A 273 1.66 31.59 0.41
N GLU A 274 1.70 30.92 -0.76
CA GLU A 274 2.25 31.50 -1.99
C GLU A 274 1.44 32.73 -2.45
N ILE A 275 0.11 32.67 -2.34
CA ILE A 275 -0.76 33.84 -2.67
C ILE A 275 -0.45 34.99 -1.75
N LEU A 276 -0.31 34.77 -0.45
CA LEU A 276 0.01 35.83 0.51
C LEU A 276 1.38 36.47 0.23
N GLN A 277 2.39 35.65 -0.10
CA GLN A 277 3.71 36.18 -0.49
C GLN A 277 3.70 37.05 -1.75
N ARG A 278 2.88 36.67 -2.75
CA ARG A 278 2.77 37.43 -4.00
C ARG A 278 1.86 38.65 -3.90
N THR A 279 0.90 38.61 -2.99
CA THR A 279 -0.10 39.67 -2.82
C THR A 279 -0.29 39.95 -1.31
N PRO A 280 0.67 40.62 -0.67
CA PRO A 280 0.64 40.85 0.78
C PRO A 280 -0.58 41.66 1.29
N HIS A 281 -1.24 42.42 0.42
CA HIS A 281 -2.39 43.25 0.75
C HIS A 281 -3.74 42.59 0.33
N ILE A 282 -3.76 41.27 0.11
CA ILE A 282 -4.99 40.58 -0.22
C ILE A 282 -5.97 40.67 0.96
N SER A 283 -7.26 40.95 0.69
CA SER A 283 -8.26 40.93 1.75
C SER A 283 -8.50 39.50 2.23
N MET A 284 -8.69 39.32 3.54
CA MET A 284 -8.92 38.00 4.20
C MET A 284 -9.98 37.18 3.46
N ARG A 285 -11.11 37.81 3.12
CA ARG A 285 -12.19 37.12 2.38
C ARG A 285 -11.76 36.59 1.03
N ARG A 286 -10.93 37.32 0.27
CA ARG A 286 -10.42 36.86 -1.03
C ARG A 286 -9.39 35.75 -0.85
N TRP A 287 -8.58 35.85 0.18
CA TRP A 287 -7.58 34.82 0.51
C TRP A 287 -8.25 33.49 0.93
N ALA A 288 -9.28 33.55 1.80
CA ALA A 288 -10.07 32.38 2.16
C ALA A 288 -10.79 31.77 0.94
N LEU A 289 -11.36 32.61 0.06
CA LEU A 289 -11.98 32.12 -1.18
C LEU A 289 -10.96 31.41 -2.10
N ALA A 290 -9.73 31.92 -2.19
CA ALA A 290 -8.68 31.25 -2.96
C ALA A 290 -8.33 29.88 -2.35
N GLY A 291 -8.19 29.77 -1.03
CA GLY A 291 -7.98 28.50 -0.33
C GLY A 291 -9.13 27.51 -0.58
N ARG A 292 -10.39 28.01 -0.53
CA ARG A 292 -11.57 27.19 -0.84
C ARG A 292 -11.55 26.67 -2.28
N ASN A 293 -11.21 27.51 -3.25
CA ASN A 293 -11.14 27.11 -4.65
C ASN A 293 -10.07 26.01 -4.85
N ILE A 294 -8.88 26.18 -4.26
CA ILE A 294 -7.83 25.16 -4.27
C ILE A 294 -8.38 23.85 -3.70
N GLY A 295 -9.04 23.90 -2.54
CA GLY A 295 -9.63 22.71 -1.92
C GLY A 295 -10.70 22.05 -2.78
N GLN A 296 -11.57 22.82 -3.44
CA GLN A 296 -12.61 22.31 -4.33
C GLN A 296 -12.03 21.61 -5.57
N ASP A 297 -10.97 22.14 -6.14
CA ASP A 297 -10.31 21.57 -7.33
C ASP A 297 -9.70 20.19 -7.05
N ILE A 298 -9.19 19.97 -5.84
CA ILE A 298 -8.50 18.72 -5.49
C ILE A 298 -9.40 17.70 -4.79
N MET A 299 -10.47 18.13 -4.07
CA MET A 299 -11.28 17.18 -3.28
C MET A 299 -11.92 16.08 -4.13
N GLY A 300 -12.42 16.43 -5.33
CA GLY A 300 -13.08 15.47 -6.22
C GLY A 300 -12.13 14.38 -6.70
N THR A 301 -10.93 14.76 -7.10
CA THR A 301 -9.90 13.82 -7.56
C THR A 301 -9.40 12.95 -6.42
N MET A 302 -9.14 13.50 -5.24
CA MET A 302 -8.66 12.76 -4.06
C MET A 302 -9.71 11.78 -3.54
N THR A 303 -10.99 12.18 -3.50
CA THR A 303 -12.09 11.27 -3.10
C THR A 303 -12.24 10.11 -4.08
N ASN A 304 -12.14 10.35 -5.39
CA ASN A 304 -12.17 9.29 -6.39
C ASN A 304 -10.96 8.34 -6.27
N ILE A 305 -9.76 8.87 -6.03
CA ILE A 305 -8.56 8.04 -5.81
C ILE A 305 -8.79 7.09 -4.62
N LEU A 306 -9.31 7.59 -3.50
CA LEU A 306 -9.62 6.75 -2.33
C LEU A 306 -10.64 5.66 -2.68
N LEU A 307 -11.75 6.03 -3.33
CA LEU A 307 -12.79 5.08 -3.69
C LEU A 307 -12.23 3.96 -4.59
N PHE A 308 -11.56 4.31 -5.68
CA PHE A 308 -11.02 3.31 -6.59
C PHE A 308 -9.89 2.49 -5.97
N SER A 309 -9.05 3.08 -5.12
CA SER A 309 -8.00 2.33 -4.41
C SER A 309 -8.59 1.24 -3.53
N TYR A 310 -9.61 1.57 -2.74
CA TYR A 310 -10.26 0.59 -1.88
C TYR A 310 -11.02 -0.48 -2.69
N LEU A 311 -11.84 -0.06 -3.67
CA LEU A 311 -12.62 -1.01 -4.48
C LEU A 311 -11.74 -1.95 -5.31
N SER A 312 -10.56 -1.49 -5.78
CA SER A 312 -9.64 -2.31 -6.57
C SER A 312 -9.12 -3.51 -5.78
N GLY A 313 -8.89 -3.36 -4.48
CA GLY A 313 -8.46 -4.45 -3.61
C GLY A 313 -9.51 -5.55 -3.45
N ALA A 314 -10.79 -5.19 -3.45
CA ALA A 314 -11.90 -6.13 -3.32
C ALA A 314 -12.38 -6.70 -4.68
N LEU A 315 -11.88 -6.19 -5.82
CA LEU A 315 -12.33 -6.58 -7.15
C LEU A 315 -12.20 -8.08 -7.45
N PRO A 316 -11.12 -8.79 -7.09
CA PRO A 316 -11.01 -10.23 -7.34
C PRO A 316 -12.13 -11.03 -6.67
N MET A 317 -12.43 -10.72 -5.40
CA MET A 317 -13.50 -11.40 -4.67
C MET A 317 -14.89 -11.07 -5.27
N PHE A 318 -15.10 -9.82 -5.68
CA PHE A 318 -16.32 -9.38 -6.36
C PHE A 318 -16.58 -10.20 -7.63
N LEU A 319 -15.54 -10.40 -8.46
CA LEU A 319 -15.65 -11.20 -9.69
C LEU A 319 -15.95 -12.68 -9.40
N ILE A 320 -15.35 -13.26 -8.34
CA ILE A 320 -15.61 -14.64 -7.92
C ILE A 320 -17.08 -14.81 -7.51
N PHE A 321 -17.62 -13.87 -6.73
CA PHE A 321 -19.03 -13.91 -6.32
C PHE A 321 -19.98 -13.86 -7.52
N LEU A 322 -19.75 -12.95 -8.47
CA LEU A 322 -20.55 -12.88 -9.71
C LEU A 322 -20.43 -14.15 -10.54
N LYS A 323 -19.23 -14.71 -10.67
CA LYS A 323 -19.00 -15.95 -11.41
C LYS A 323 -19.73 -17.12 -10.77
N ASN A 324 -19.91 -17.11 -9.45
CA ASN A 324 -20.66 -18.11 -8.70
C ASN A 324 -22.18 -17.83 -8.66
N ALA A 325 -22.69 -17.06 -9.63
CA ALA A 325 -24.10 -16.76 -9.82
C ALA A 325 -24.77 -15.99 -8.66
N ASN A 326 -24.00 -15.30 -7.81
CA ASN A 326 -24.58 -14.40 -6.83
C ASN A 326 -25.14 -13.14 -7.51
N THR A 327 -26.18 -12.55 -6.92
CA THR A 327 -26.75 -11.31 -7.42
C THR A 327 -25.78 -10.13 -7.23
N VAL A 328 -25.86 -9.13 -8.11
CA VAL A 328 -25.02 -7.92 -8.00
C VAL A 328 -25.21 -7.24 -6.65
N THR A 329 -26.44 -7.09 -6.20
CA THR A 329 -26.76 -6.45 -4.91
C THR A 329 -26.13 -7.19 -3.73
N TYR A 330 -26.21 -8.51 -3.69
CA TYR A 330 -25.59 -9.34 -2.67
C TYR A 330 -24.07 -9.19 -2.72
N THR A 331 -23.49 -9.24 -3.92
CA THR A 331 -22.05 -9.14 -4.15
C THR A 331 -21.51 -7.79 -3.69
N ILE A 332 -22.20 -6.68 -3.98
CA ILE A 332 -21.84 -5.34 -3.48
C ILE A 332 -21.90 -5.32 -1.96
N SER A 333 -23.02 -5.79 -1.38
CA SER A 333 -23.20 -5.78 0.07
C SER A 333 -22.12 -6.57 0.80
N MET A 334 -21.69 -7.72 0.26
CA MET A 334 -20.71 -8.57 0.94
C MET A 334 -19.25 -8.14 0.69
N ASN A 335 -18.90 -7.63 -0.49
CA ASN A 335 -17.50 -7.37 -0.82
C ASN A 335 -17.12 -5.89 -0.77
N TRP A 336 -18.07 -4.98 -1.01
CA TRP A 336 -17.76 -3.56 -1.13
C TRP A 336 -18.28 -2.71 0.03
N SER A 337 -19.13 -3.22 0.91
CA SER A 337 -19.70 -2.42 1.99
C SER A 337 -18.64 -1.77 2.88
N LEU A 338 -17.64 -2.54 3.31
CA LEU A 338 -16.53 -2.03 4.12
C LEU A 338 -15.64 -1.05 3.34
N GLU A 339 -15.36 -1.35 2.08
CA GLU A 339 -14.50 -0.52 1.24
C GLU A 339 -15.15 0.83 0.91
N ILE A 340 -16.46 0.81 0.63
CA ILE A 340 -17.24 2.03 0.43
C ILE A 340 -17.29 2.86 1.72
N ALA A 341 -17.53 2.22 2.87
CA ALA A 341 -17.54 2.91 4.15
C ALA A 341 -16.18 3.59 4.45
N ARG A 342 -15.05 2.90 4.18
CA ARG A 342 -13.71 3.48 4.30
C ARG A 342 -13.51 4.68 3.37
N ALA A 343 -13.89 4.53 2.10
CA ALA A 343 -13.76 5.59 1.10
C ALA A 343 -14.59 6.83 1.47
N LEU A 344 -15.83 6.63 1.92
CA LEU A 344 -16.72 7.72 2.34
C LEU A 344 -16.18 8.44 3.57
N THR A 345 -15.70 7.69 4.57
CA THR A 345 -15.07 8.28 5.77
C THR A 345 -13.86 9.13 5.40
N GLY A 346 -12.97 8.59 4.55
CA GLY A 346 -11.82 9.35 4.06
C GLY A 346 -12.23 10.58 3.25
N GLY A 347 -13.27 10.46 2.41
CA GLY A 347 -13.84 11.59 1.65
C GLY A 347 -14.40 12.70 2.56
N ILE A 348 -15.12 12.33 3.63
CA ILE A 348 -15.56 13.28 4.65
C ILE A 348 -14.36 14.00 5.27
N GLY A 349 -13.30 13.25 5.63
CA GLY A 349 -12.07 13.82 6.17
C GLY A 349 -11.43 14.85 5.22
N ILE A 350 -11.33 14.53 3.93
CA ILE A 350 -10.85 15.45 2.89
C ILE A 350 -11.65 16.76 2.89
N VAL A 351 -12.98 16.65 2.84
CA VAL A 351 -13.88 17.83 2.77
C VAL A 351 -13.78 18.68 4.03
N LEU A 352 -13.75 18.06 5.21
CA LEU A 352 -13.65 18.78 6.49
C LEU A 352 -12.28 19.45 6.68
N THR A 353 -11.22 18.87 6.15
CA THR A 353 -9.88 19.44 6.25
C THR A 353 -9.75 20.77 5.48
N ILE A 354 -10.54 20.99 4.43
CA ILE A 354 -10.52 22.24 3.66
C ILE A 354 -10.80 23.47 4.56
N PRO A 355 -11.98 23.58 5.21
CA PRO A 355 -12.27 24.75 6.05
C PRO A 355 -11.36 24.84 7.27
N ILE A 356 -10.93 23.70 7.85
CA ILE A 356 -10.01 23.68 9.00
C ILE A 356 -8.66 24.29 8.62
N THR A 357 -8.09 23.88 7.48
CA THR A 357 -6.80 24.41 7.01
C THR A 357 -6.90 25.90 6.69
N ILE A 358 -7.98 26.33 6.03
CA ILE A 358 -8.20 27.76 5.73
C ILE A 358 -8.27 28.57 7.03
N LEU A 359 -9.06 28.12 8.00
CA LEU A 359 -9.21 28.80 9.27
C LEU A 359 -7.88 28.93 10.02
N PHE A 360 -7.07 27.86 10.04
CA PHE A 360 -5.77 27.92 10.70
C PHE A 360 -4.77 28.82 9.95
N MET A 361 -4.82 28.84 8.63
CA MET A 361 -4.03 29.78 7.83
C MET A 361 -4.41 31.24 8.14
N GLU A 362 -5.72 31.54 8.25
CA GLU A 362 -6.21 32.88 8.60
C GLU A 362 -5.78 33.33 9.99
N ILE A 363 -5.76 32.40 10.98
CA ILE A 363 -5.43 32.73 12.37
C ILE A 363 -3.91 32.88 12.55
N PHE A 364 -3.11 31.95 12.01
CA PHE A 364 -1.70 31.82 12.39
C PHE A 364 -0.71 32.33 11.35
N GLU A 365 -1.07 32.49 10.08
CA GLU A 365 -0.15 33.00 9.07
C GLU A 365 -0.22 34.53 8.96
N THR A 366 -1.23 35.15 9.53
CA THR A 366 -1.38 36.63 9.57
C THR A 366 -0.82 37.26 10.85
N LEU A 367 -0.44 36.43 11.83
CA LEU A 367 0.31 36.84 13.03
C LEU A 367 1.81 36.80 12.79
#